data_c1f67cee9788f1bc1a6b9d1a8737322a
#
_entry.id   c1f67cee9788f1bc1a6b9d1a8737322a
#
_cell.length_a   1.000
_cell.length_b   1.000
_cell.length_c   1.000
_cell.angle_alpha   90.00
_cell.angle_beta   90.00
_cell.angle_gamma   90.00
#
_symmetry.space_group_name_H-M   'P 1'
#
loop_
_entity.id
_entity.type
_entity.pdbx_description
1 polymer ?
#
loop_
_entity_poly.entity_id
_entity_poly.type
_entity_poly.pdbx_seq_one_letter_code
_entity_poly.pdbx_strand_id
1 'polypeptide(L)'
;MKFTINNDEWQIEEKSKDELKELYEKETQEKTYFVFGVTIKSAHIIYINKDMCESQKIKTLKHELTHCYIWEFGLYNVMDINEEVICDIVASSNDFINVIVEQYKREKVKSMNVDVDEINQTLLCNKEGEKSNVKRFSDYFNNNT
;
A
#
# COMPACT_ATOMS: atom_id res chain seq x y z
N MET A 1 5.93 -1.74 1.10
CA MET A 1 6.10 -2.70 2.22
C MET A 1 6.76 -3.98 1.73
N LYS A 2 7.67 -4.59 2.52
CA LYS A 2 8.29 -5.88 2.19
C LYS A 2 7.84 -6.96 3.18
N PHE A 3 7.78 -8.20 2.72
CA PHE A 3 7.49 -9.38 3.54
C PHE A 3 8.20 -10.61 2.97
N THR A 4 8.25 -11.70 3.75
CA THR A 4 8.91 -12.94 3.34
C THR A 4 7.90 -14.09 3.36
N ILE A 5 7.91 -14.92 2.34
CA ILE A 5 7.18 -16.19 2.26
C ILE A 5 8.12 -17.25 1.67
N ASN A 6 8.18 -18.41 2.29
CA ASN A 6 9.01 -19.54 1.84
C ASN A 6 10.47 -19.17 1.55
N ASN A 7 11.07 -18.27 2.34
CA ASN A 7 12.42 -17.68 2.20
C ASN A 7 12.60 -16.68 1.05
N ASP A 8 11.58 -16.40 0.23
CA ASP A 8 11.62 -15.41 -0.82
C ASP A 8 11.07 -14.06 -0.33
N GLU A 9 11.79 -12.98 -0.66
CA GLU A 9 11.35 -11.62 -0.33
C GLU A 9 10.37 -11.13 -1.40
N TRP A 10 9.20 -10.67 -0.94
CA TRP A 10 8.15 -10.06 -1.73
C TRP A 10 7.93 -8.61 -1.33
N GLN A 11 7.37 -7.83 -2.26
CA GLN A 11 7.06 -6.42 -2.04
C GLN A 11 5.61 -6.11 -2.37
N ILE A 12 4.99 -5.21 -1.58
CA ILE A 12 3.67 -4.63 -1.87
C ILE A 12 3.85 -3.15 -2.16
N GLU A 13 3.32 -2.69 -3.30
CA GLU A 13 3.30 -1.30 -3.72
C GLU A 13 1.89 -0.86 -4.12
N GLU A 14 1.63 0.44 -4.00
CA GLU A 14 0.41 1.04 -4.52
C GLU A 14 0.71 1.80 -5.81
N LYS A 15 -0.17 1.61 -6.81
CA LYS A 15 -0.08 2.25 -8.13
C LYS A 15 -1.42 2.88 -8.50
N SER A 16 -1.39 3.86 -9.39
CA SER A 16 -2.61 4.39 -9.97
C SER A 16 -3.31 3.36 -10.86
N LYS A 17 -4.59 3.61 -11.14
CA LYS A 17 -5.38 2.74 -12.01
C LYS A 17 -4.74 2.53 -13.40
N ASP A 18 -4.17 3.60 -13.98
CA ASP A 18 -3.59 3.55 -15.32
C ASP A 18 -2.27 2.76 -15.33
N GLU A 19 -1.40 2.97 -14.33
CA GLU A 19 -0.17 2.18 -14.16
C GLU A 19 -0.46 0.69 -13.97
N LEU A 20 -1.48 0.35 -13.17
CA LEU A 20 -1.88 -1.05 -12.97
C LEU A 20 -2.40 -1.69 -14.24
N LYS A 21 -3.18 -0.95 -15.03
CA LYS A 21 -3.68 -1.45 -16.31
C LYS A 21 -2.53 -1.78 -17.26
N GLU A 22 -1.55 -0.90 -17.39
CA GLU A 22 -0.36 -1.12 -18.23
C GLU A 22 0.45 -2.35 -17.75
N LEU A 23 0.64 -2.49 -16.43
CA LEU A 23 1.32 -3.64 -15.84
C LEU A 23 0.58 -4.95 -16.13
N TYR A 24 -0.73 -4.97 -15.93
CA TYR A 24 -1.57 -6.15 -16.19
C TYR A 24 -1.53 -6.55 -17.66
N GLU A 25 -1.74 -5.60 -18.59
CA GLU A 25 -1.74 -5.85 -20.03
C GLU A 25 -0.37 -6.34 -20.53
N LYS A 26 0.72 -5.87 -19.91
CA LYS A 26 2.07 -6.33 -20.19
C LYS A 26 2.32 -7.76 -19.72
N GLU A 27 1.84 -8.07 -18.51
CA GLU A 27 2.07 -9.41 -17.91
C GLU A 27 1.21 -10.48 -18.54
N THR A 28 -0.08 -10.20 -18.78
CA THR A 28 -1.04 -11.19 -19.26
C THR A 28 -1.19 -11.23 -20.78
N GLN A 29 -0.74 -10.18 -21.49
CA GLN A 29 -1.01 -9.94 -22.91
C GLN A 29 -2.50 -9.75 -23.23
N GLU A 30 -3.34 -9.51 -22.21
CA GLU A 30 -4.78 -9.33 -22.32
C GLU A 30 -5.16 -7.88 -22.05
N LYS A 31 -6.09 -7.33 -22.86
CA LYS A 31 -6.63 -5.99 -22.61
C LYS A 31 -7.67 -6.01 -21.50
N THR A 32 -7.58 -5.05 -20.60
CA THR A 32 -8.55 -4.90 -19.52
C THR A 32 -9.04 -3.46 -19.37
N TYR A 33 -10.24 -3.29 -18.83
CA TYR A 33 -10.78 -1.96 -18.51
C TYR A 33 -10.52 -1.55 -17.06
N PHE A 34 -10.30 -2.52 -16.19
CA PHE A 34 -10.14 -2.27 -14.77
C PHE A 34 -9.33 -3.36 -14.06
N VAL A 35 -8.37 -2.94 -13.23
CA VAL A 35 -7.53 -3.83 -12.40
C VAL A 35 -7.55 -3.30 -10.97
N PHE A 36 -7.88 -4.16 -10.02
CA PHE A 36 -7.82 -3.84 -8.58
C PHE A 36 -6.42 -4.05 -8.01
N GLY A 37 -5.76 -5.13 -8.42
CA GLY A 37 -4.39 -5.48 -8.07
C GLY A 37 -3.81 -6.43 -9.11
N VAL A 38 -2.51 -6.65 -9.03
CA VAL A 38 -1.79 -7.61 -9.87
C VAL A 38 -0.57 -8.15 -9.12
N THR A 39 -0.38 -9.46 -9.20
CA THR A 39 0.79 -10.15 -8.67
C THR A 39 1.76 -10.48 -9.80
N ILE A 40 2.93 -9.85 -9.81
CA ILE A 40 4.01 -10.13 -10.76
C ILE A 40 4.96 -11.16 -10.13
N LYS A 41 4.74 -12.42 -10.47
CA LYS A 41 5.47 -13.55 -9.87
C LYS A 41 6.97 -13.49 -10.14
N SER A 42 7.37 -13.16 -11.36
CA SER A 42 8.77 -13.07 -11.77
C SER A 42 9.57 -11.99 -11.05
N ALA A 43 8.90 -10.97 -10.53
CA ALA A 43 9.50 -9.85 -9.80
C ALA A 43 9.25 -9.92 -8.28
N HIS A 44 8.45 -10.87 -7.79
CA HIS A 44 7.99 -10.99 -6.40
C HIS A 44 7.36 -9.68 -5.88
N ILE A 45 6.47 -9.08 -6.70
CA ILE A 45 5.80 -7.82 -6.37
C ILE A 45 4.29 -7.97 -6.51
N ILE A 46 3.57 -7.44 -5.52
CA ILE A 46 2.13 -7.21 -5.55
C ILE A 46 1.91 -5.71 -5.75
N TYR A 47 1.12 -5.35 -6.74
CA TYR A 47 0.62 -3.99 -6.92
C TYR A 47 -0.86 -3.90 -6.58
N ILE A 48 -1.26 -2.83 -5.88
CA ILE A 48 -2.65 -2.57 -5.47
C ILE A 48 -3.05 -1.17 -5.94
N ASN A 49 -4.29 -1.02 -6.39
CA ASN A 49 -4.81 0.27 -6.83
C ASN A 49 -4.95 1.23 -5.63
N LYS A 50 -4.17 2.32 -5.64
CA LYS A 50 -4.17 3.34 -4.59
C LYS A 50 -5.47 4.13 -4.47
N ASP A 51 -6.27 4.17 -5.55
CA ASP A 51 -7.48 4.99 -5.66
C ASP A 51 -8.73 4.30 -5.06
N MET A 52 -8.59 3.06 -4.59
CA MET A 52 -9.65 2.32 -3.91
C MET A 52 -9.82 2.76 -2.45
N CYS A 53 -11.03 2.58 -1.91
CA CYS A 53 -11.25 2.69 -0.47
C CYS A 53 -10.50 1.58 0.29
N GLU A 54 -10.21 1.82 1.58
CA GLU A 54 -9.37 0.93 2.39
C GLU A 54 -9.92 -0.50 2.47
N SER A 55 -11.24 -0.67 2.60
CA SER A 55 -11.86 -2.00 2.65
C SER A 55 -11.66 -2.79 1.35
N GLN A 56 -11.70 -2.12 0.19
CA GLN A 56 -11.42 -2.75 -1.10
C GLN A 56 -9.93 -3.08 -1.25
N LYS A 57 -9.02 -2.19 -0.81
CA LYS A 57 -7.59 -2.47 -0.80
C LYS A 57 -7.27 -3.73 -0.01
N ILE A 58 -7.82 -3.85 1.21
CA ILE A 58 -7.61 -5.03 2.05
C ILE A 58 -8.16 -6.31 1.41
N LYS A 59 -9.34 -6.24 0.80
CA LYS A 59 -9.90 -7.39 0.07
C LYS A 59 -9.01 -7.81 -1.11
N THR A 60 -8.56 -6.84 -1.90
CA THR A 60 -7.65 -7.06 -3.02
C THR A 60 -6.31 -7.62 -2.54
N LEU A 61 -5.72 -7.03 -1.50
CA LEU A 61 -4.47 -7.52 -0.93
C LEU A 61 -4.55 -8.99 -0.52
N LYS A 62 -5.64 -9.39 0.15
CA LYS A 62 -5.87 -10.80 0.48
C LYS A 62 -5.92 -11.69 -0.75
N HIS A 63 -6.55 -11.24 -1.82
CA HIS A 63 -6.61 -11.96 -3.09
C HIS A 63 -5.21 -12.14 -3.70
N GLU A 64 -4.42 -11.07 -3.80
CA GLU A 64 -3.07 -11.11 -4.36
C GLU A 64 -2.10 -11.94 -3.49
N LEU A 65 -2.21 -11.87 -2.17
CA LEU A 65 -1.44 -12.72 -1.26
C LEU A 65 -1.77 -14.20 -1.43
N THR A 66 -3.01 -14.53 -1.77
CA THR A 66 -3.39 -15.91 -2.09
C THR A 66 -2.67 -16.41 -3.36
N HIS A 67 -2.51 -15.55 -4.38
CA HIS A 67 -1.71 -15.87 -5.55
C HIS A 67 -0.24 -16.15 -5.19
N CYS A 68 0.36 -15.32 -4.31
CA CYS A 68 1.72 -15.56 -3.81
C CYS A 68 1.82 -16.91 -3.09
N TYR A 69 0.87 -17.20 -2.18
CA TYR A 69 0.85 -18.46 -1.44
C TYR A 69 0.77 -19.67 -2.37
N ILE A 70 -0.17 -19.66 -3.32
CA ILE A 70 -0.32 -20.73 -4.31
C ILE A 70 0.97 -20.93 -5.13
N TRP A 71 1.63 -19.85 -5.51
CA TRP A 71 2.87 -19.89 -6.27
C TRP A 71 4.03 -20.46 -5.45
N GLU A 72 4.31 -19.90 -4.29
CA GLU A 72 5.45 -20.26 -3.43
C GLU A 72 5.41 -21.71 -2.94
N PHE A 73 4.22 -22.25 -2.74
CA PHE A 73 4.05 -23.65 -2.32
C PHE A 73 3.75 -24.60 -3.47
N GLY A 74 3.88 -24.15 -4.74
CA GLY A 74 3.73 -25.00 -5.92
C GLY A 74 2.32 -25.53 -6.17
N LEU A 75 1.30 -24.95 -5.54
CA LEU A 75 -0.07 -25.42 -5.59
C LEU A 75 -0.76 -25.20 -6.95
N TYR A 76 -0.16 -24.38 -7.83
CA TYR A 76 -0.66 -24.13 -9.19
C TYR A 76 -0.60 -25.36 -10.11
N ASN A 77 0.15 -26.40 -9.74
CA ASN A 77 0.26 -27.65 -10.49
C ASN A 77 -0.79 -28.69 -10.06
N VAL A 78 -1.67 -28.37 -9.11
CA VAL A 78 -2.75 -29.28 -8.68
C VAL A 78 -3.78 -29.34 -9.81
N MET A 79 -3.82 -30.47 -10.54
CA MET A 79 -4.66 -30.64 -11.75
C MET A 79 -6.15 -30.72 -11.42
N ASP A 80 -6.50 -31.19 -10.23
CA ASP A 80 -7.90 -31.36 -9.78
C ASP A 80 -8.15 -30.47 -8.55
N ILE A 81 -8.55 -29.23 -8.79
CA ILE A 81 -9.01 -28.35 -7.71
C ILE A 81 -10.44 -28.78 -7.32
N ASN A 82 -10.56 -29.49 -6.21
CA ASN A 82 -11.83 -29.84 -5.61
C ASN A 82 -12.07 -29.03 -4.32
N GLU A 83 -13.23 -29.23 -3.69
CA GLU A 83 -13.60 -28.51 -2.48
C GLU A 83 -12.61 -28.71 -1.34
N GLU A 84 -12.08 -29.91 -1.13
CA GLU A 84 -11.09 -30.22 -0.08
C GLU A 84 -9.77 -29.45 -0.31
N VAL A 85 -9.27 -29.38 -1.54
CA VAL A 85 -8.08 -28.61 -1.88
C VAL A 85 -8.28 -27.12 -1.58
N ILE A 86 -9.46 -26.57 -1.91
CA ILE A 86 -9.79 -25.17 -1.58
C ILE A 86 -9.82 -24.99 -0.05
N CYS A 87 -10.43 -25.90 0.69
CA CYS A 87 -10.47 -25.85 2.15
C CYS A 87 -9.06 -25.88 2.77
N ASP A 88 -8.19 -26.76 2.27
CA ASP A 88 -6.80 -26.85 2.74
C ASP A 88 -6.00 -25.60 2.43
N ILE A 89 -6.14 -25.03 1.23
CA ILE A 89 -5.49 -23.76 0.87
C ILE A 89 -5.97 -22.62 1.78
N VAL A 90 -7.27 -22.49 1.98
CA VAL A 90 -7.84 -21.46 2.85
C VAL A 90 -7.38 -21.64 4.29
N ALA A 91 -7.44 -22.86 4.82
CA ALA A 91 -7.05 -23.14 6.19
C ALA A 91 -5.55 -22.86 6.43
N SER A 92 -4.68 -23.29 5.52
CA SER A 92 -3.23 -23.15 5.67
C SER A 92 -2.70 -21.74 5.37
N SER A 93 -3.33 -20.99 4.46
CA SER A 93 -2.89 -19.65 4.07
C SER A 93 -3.43 -18.53 4.97
N ASN A 94 -4.54 -18.77 5.69
CA ASN A 94 -5.28 -17.70 6.38
C ASN A 94 -4.44 -16.95 7.42
N ASP A 95 -3.69 -17.67 8.23
CA ASP A 95 -2.87 -17.07 9.29
C ASP A 95 -1.75 -16.22 8.68
N PHE A 96 -1.06 -16.72 7.67
CA PHE A 96 -0.05 -15.99 6.92
C PHE A 96 -0.63 -14.70 6.31
N ILE A 97 -1.73 -14.82 5.57
CA ILE A 97 -2.39 -13.68 4.91
C ILE A 97 -2.80 -12.61 5.93
N ASN A 98 -3.37 -13.00 7.06
CA ASN A 98 -3.78 -12.06 8.11
C ASN A 98 -2.59 -11.34 8.75
N VAL A 99 -1.47 -12.01 8.99
CA VAL A 99 -0.24 -11.39 9.50
C VAL A 99 0.26 -10.30 8.55
N ILE A 100 0.35 -10.58 7.26
CA ILE A 100 0.82 -9.61 6.27
C ILE A 100 -0.16 -8.44 6.12
N VAL A 101 -1.47 -8.69 6.13
CA VAL A 101 -2.49 -7.63 6.10
C VAL A 101 -2.38 -6.70 7.31
N GLU A 102 -2.18 -7.23 8.50
CA GLU A 102 -2.00 -6.41 9.71
C GLU A 102 -0.69 -5.61 9.67
N GLN A 103 0.39 -6.17 9.14
CA GLN A 103 1.63 -5.43 8.91
C GLN A 103 1.42 -4.27 7.92
N TYR A 104 0.74 -4.52 6.81
CA TYR A 104 0.41 -3.50 5.81
C TYR A 104 -0.39 -2.32 6.43
N LYS A 105 -1.42 -2.62 7.22
CA LYS A 105 -2.21 -1.59 7.93
C LYS A 105 -1.34 -0.75 8.87
N ARG A 106 -0.46 -1.39 9.64
CA ARG A 106 0.43 -0.69 10.58
C ARG A 106 1.41 0.25 9.87
N GLU A 107 1.98 -0.16 8.74
CA GLU A 107 2.88 0.69 7.95
C GLU A 107 2.14 1.89 7.36
N LYS A 108 0.89 1.71 6.92
CA LYS A 108 0.04 2.82 6.46
C LYS A 108 -0.22 3.85 7.55
N VAL A 109 -0.59 3.42 8.74
CA VAL A 109 -0.82 4.33 9.88
C VAL A 109 0.46 5.10 10.23
N LYS A 110 1.63 4.45 10.21
CA LYS A 110 2.91 5.12 10.47
C LYS A 110 3.21 6.19 9.43
N SER A 111 3.02 5.91 8.13
CA SER A 111 3.25 6.90 7.07
C SER A 111 2.33 8.11 7.20
N MET A 112 1.05 7.91 7.54
CA MET A 112 0.10 9.01 7.77
C MET A 112 0.48 9.89 8.96
N ASN A 113 0.99 9.31 10.05
CA ASN A 113 1.39 10.07 11.25
C ASN A 113 2.65 10.90 10.99
N VAL A 114 3.61 10.42 10.18
CA VAL A 114 4.79 11.19 9.79
C VAL A 114 4.37 12.43 8.99
N ASP A 115 3.44 12.29 8.05
CA ASP A 115 2.95 13.41 7.25
C ASP A 115 2.26 14.48 8.11
N VAL A 116 1.52 14.10 9.15
CA VAL A 116 0.87 15.03 10.10
C VAL A 116 1.89 15.79 10.93
N ASP A 117 2.97 15.15 11.36
CA ASP A 117 4.04 15.79 12.13
C ASP A 117 4.82 16.80 11.27
N GLU A 118 5.08 16.50 9.99
CA GLU A 118 5.70 17.44 9.03
C GLU A 118 4.81 18.66 8.79
N ILE A 119 3.51 18.48 8.61
CA ILE A 119 2.55 19.59 8.46
C ILE A 119 2.51 20.45 9.72
N ASN A 120 2.49 19.84 10.89
CA ASN A 120 2.47 20.57 12.17
C ASN A 120 3.77 21.38 12.39
N GLN A 121 4.94 20.84 12.02
CA GLN A 121 6.20 21.59 12.08
C GLN A 121 6.20 22.77 11.11
N THR A 122 5.70 22.60 9.89
CA THR A 122 5.60 23.69 8.90
C THR A 122 4.66 24.81 9.38
N LEU A 123 3.54 24.47 10.01
CA LEU A 123 2.60 25.44 10.58
C LEU A 123 3.19 26.18 11.77
N LEU A 124 4.03 25.54 12.59
CA LEU A 124 4.72 26.19 13.70
C LEU A 124 5.76 27.21 13.21
N CYS A 125 6.57 26.84 12.21
CA CYS A 125 7.56 27.73 11.59
C CYS A 125 6.89 28.97 10.97
N ASN A 126 5.74 28.82 10.32
CA ASN A 126 5.01 29.95 9.75
C ASN A 126 4.46 30.90 10.82
N LYS A 127 3.99 30.40 11.97
CA LYS A 127 3.52 31.22 13.09
C LYS A 127 4.63 32.02 13.78
N GLU A 128 5.85 31.49 13.82
CA GLU A 128 7.01 32.22 14.34
C GLU A 128 7.46 33.33 13.38
N GLY A 129 7.37 33.10 12.06
CA GLY A 129 7.63 34.11 11.03
C GLY A 129 6.66 35.28 11.07
N GLU A 130 5.37 35.05 11.33
CA GLU A 130 4.36 36.10 11.47
C GLU A 130 4.58 36.96 12.73
N LYS A 131 4.99 36.37 13.85
CA LYS A 131 5.29 37.11 15.07
C LYS A 131 6.48 38.08 14.89
N SER A 132 7.46 37.73 14.08
CA SER A 132 8.59 38.62 13.77
C SER A 132 8.20 39.81 12.89
N ASN A 133 7.20 39.63 12.01
CA ASN A 133 6.69 40.72 11.17
C ASN A 133 5.76 41.69 11.93
N VAL A 134 5.01 41.22 12.92
CA VAL A 134 4.16 42.07 13.75
C VAL A 134 4.99 43.02 14.63
N LYS A 135 6.17 42.59 15.12
CA LYS A 135 7.09 43.48 15.83
C LYS A 135 7.65 44.60 14.99
N ARG A 136 7.87 44.39 13.67
CA ARG A 136 8.34 45.43 12.75
C ARG A 136 7.27 46.52 12.47
N PHE A 137 6.01 46.22 12.54
CA PHE A 137 4.94 47.23 12.33
C PHE A 137 4.72 48.11 13.55
N SER A 138 4.91 47.66 14.76
CA SER A 138 4.79 48.47 16.00
C SER A 138 5.93 49.51 16.15
N ASP A 139 7.12 49.22 15.58
CA ASP A 139 8.24 50.12 15.65
C ASP A 139 8.13 51.34 14.73
N TYR A 140 7.23 51.27 13.72
CA TYR A 140 6.96 52.38 12.80
C TYR A 140 6.03 53.46 13.36
N PHE A 141 5.25 53.19 14.41
CA PHE A 141 4.30 54.16 14.98
C PHE A 141 4.82 54.92 16.21
N ASN A 142 5.97 54.53 16.77
CA ASN A 142 6.52 55.17 17.97
C ASN A 142 7.61 56.23 17.73
N ASN A 143 7.92 56.58 16.47
CA ASN A 143 8.96 57.57 16.13
C ASN A 143 8.44 58.90 15.57
N ASN A 144 7.14 59.22 15.76
CA ASN A 144 6.58 60.53 15.37
C ASN A 144 5.70 61.14 16.48
N THR A 145 6.31 61.42 17.65
CA THR A 145 5.82 62.38 18.62
C THR A 145 6.98 63.14 19.21
#